data_61852127011ea47cc83866922ff1ca42
#
_entry.id   61852127011ea47cc83866922ff1ca42
#
_cell.length_a   1.000
_cell.length_b   1.000
_cell.length_c   1.000
_cell.angle_alpha   90.00
_cell.angle_beta   90.00
_cell.angle_gamma   90.00
#
_symmetry.space_group_name_H-M   'P 1'
#
loop_
_entity.id
_entity.type
_entity.pdbx_description
1 polymer ?
#
loop_
_entity_poly.entity_id
_entity_poly.type
_entity_poly.pdbx_seq_one_letter_code
_entity_poly.pdbx_strand_id
1 'polypeptide(L)'
;ITRKYRLMFNKFGFAYPEVTKKDGVSQEELGAIDSITPLGEIFYNADCIAAQQECFLRGLIVPMEKLTDTSTFSPLLWVVAIMLETEKRKGDTKLNFIEFATCVQTSTPLLKISDVVDEILAIREERKNAENKKKYDTELISRKWERYLKSERNFRDYADMNIRYLVSTGIVKRAGRGIMLSPEYHAMAVELSQNVVSTEPLKERLIRLCNGAPLPTDNEDMASKVLHEIITELNHYKISYEMPDIPLDSAKNINLVRNILKRNIDKYKEEQYAVRQADEWKEIYEYMNLLIVNNGREMELSDDYSIKVPKSEAAAYLEWVLWRAFLAIDHT
;
A
#
# COMPACT_ATOMS: atom_id res chain seq x y z
N ILE A 1 0.59 24.25 -8.56
CA ILE A 1 0.66 22.78 -8.33
C ILE A 1 1.04 22.13 -9.64
N THR A 2 2.08 21.26 -9.66
CA THR A 2 2.47 20.58 -10.89
C THR A 2 1.37 19.63 -11.33
N ARG A 3 1.20 19.43 -12.66
CA ARG A 3 0.20 18.53 -13.26
C ARG A 3 0.18 17.12 -12.60
N LYS A 4 1.33 16.62 -12.17
CA LYS A 4 1.45 15.31 -11.53
C LYS A 4 0.72 15.24 -10.18
N TYR A 5 0.88 16.24 -9.32
CA TYR A 5 0.20 16.30 -8.01
C TYR A 5 -1.31 16.47 -8.17
N ARG A 6 -1.75 17.32 -9.11
CA ARG A 6 -3.17 17.47 -9.44
C ARG A 6 -3.81 16.12 -9.77
N LEU A 7 -3.21 15.36 -10.72
CA LEU A 7 -3.72 14.05 -11.10
C LEU A 7 -3.77 13.05 -9.94
N MET A 8 -2.78 13.12 -9.05
CA MET A 8 -2.73 12.27 -7.86
C MET A 8 -3.87 12.60 -6.88
N PHE A 9 -4.06 13.88 -6.56
CA PHE A 9 -5.15 14.30 -5.66
C PHE A 9 -6.52 13.94 -6.23
N ASN A 10 -6.73 14.13 -7.53
CA ASN A 10 -7.97 13.74 -8.20
C ASN A 10 -8.18 12.22 -8.16
N LYS A 11 -7.11 11.43 -8.37
CA LYS A 11 -7.18 9.96 -8.35
C LYS A 11 -7.54 9.41 -6.95
N PHE A 12 -7.10 10.08 -5.89
CA PHE A 12 -7.44 9.70 -4.51
C PHE A 12 -8.75 10.28 -4.00
N GLY A 13 -9.41 11.11 -4.81
CA GLY A 13 -10.65 11.75 -4.43
C GLY A 13 -10.48 12.95 -3.48
N PHE A 14 -9.28 13.50 -3.32
CA PHE A 14 -9.01 14.66 -2.44
C PHE A 14 -9.25 16.01 -3.10
N ALA A 15 -9.29 16.05 -4.43
CA ALA A 15 -9.68 17.22 -5.20
C ALA A 15 -10.67 16.81 -6.30
N TYR A 16 -11.60 17.70 -6.64
CA TYR A 16 -12.57 17.43 -7.68
C TYR A 16 -11.89 17.34 -9.05
N PRO A 17 -12.09 16.22 -9.79
CA PRO A 17 -11.56 16.07 -11.14
C PRO A 17 -12.32 16.94 -12.12
N GLU A 18 -11.68 17.26 -13.24
CA GLU A 18 -12.36 17.81 -14.41
C GLU A 18 -13.23 16.73 -15.06
N VAL A 19 -14.49 17.04 -15.26
CA VAL A 19 -15.45 16.14 -15.94
C VAL A 19 -15.97 16.78 -17.21
N THR A 20 -16.35 15.95 -18.15
CA THR A 20 -16.88 16.32 -19.45
C THR A 20 -18.33 15.85 -19.59
N LYS A 21 -19.07 16.39 -20.55
CA LYS A 21 -20.46 15.96 -20.83
C LYS A 21 -20.59 14.45 -21.09
N LYS A 22 -19.50 13.79 -21.52
CA LYS A 22 -19.48 12.33 -21.77
C LYS A 22 -19.47 11.50 -20.48
N ASP A 23 -19.12 12.11 -19.37
CA ASP A 23 -18.99 11.43 -18.08
C ASP A 23 -20.35 11.28 -17.35
N GLY A 24 -21.44 11.83 -17.94
CA GLY A 24 -22.79 11.71 -17.41
C GLY A 24 -23.04 12.51 -16.13
N VAL A 25 -22.13 13.40 -15.79
CA VAL A 25 -22.20 14.33 -14.65
C VAL A 25 -21.67 15.69 -15.08
N SER A 26 -22.32 16.78 -14.65
CA SER A 26 -21.81 18.12 -14.89
C SER A 26 -20.81 18.53 -13.82
N GLN A 27 -19.93 19.49 -14.15
CA GLN A 27 -18.97 20.03 -13.18
C GLN A 27 -19.69 20.74 -12.01
N GLU A 28 -20.84 21.36 -12.27
CA GLU A 28 -21.64 22.02 -11.24
C GLU A 28 -22.25 21.03 -10.24
N GLU A 29 -22.63 19.83 -10.72
CA GLU A 29 -23.14 18.76 -9.86
C GLU A 29 -22.05 18.10 -9.03
N LEU A 30 -20.84 17.95 -9.60
CA LEU A 30 -19.73 17.29 -8.91
C LEU A 30 -19.01 18.23 -7.93
N GLY A 31 -18.64 19.43 -8.38
CA GLY A 31 -17.89 20.42 -7.62
C GLY A 31 -16.90 21.20 -8.49
N ALA A 32 -16.34 22.30 -7.99
CA ALA A 32 -15.42 23.12 -8.74
C ALA A 32 -14.07 22.40 -8.98
N ILE A 33 -13.56 22.44 -10.21
CA ILE A 33 -12.30 21.81 -10.61
C ILE A 33 -11.18 22.21 -9.64
N ASP A 34 -10.39 21.22 -9.21
CA ASP A 34 -9.23 21.40 -8.33
C ASP A 34 -9.53 21.97 -6.95
N SER A 35 -10.81 22.19 -6.58
CA SER A 35 -11.16 22.50 -5.20
C SER A 35 -11.12 21.22 -4.35
N ILE A 36 -10.96 21.40 -3.03
CA ILE A 36 -10.93 20.31 -2.08
C ILE A 36 -12.30 19.62 -2.00
N THR A 37 -12.31 18.31 -1.93
CA THR A 37 -13.53 17.50 -1.77
C THR A 37 -13.83 17.26 -0.30
N PRO A 38 -15.04 16.75 0.07
CA PRO A 38 -15.32 16.32 1.44
C PRO A 38 -14.29 15.28 1.95
N LEU A 39 -13.87 14.31 1.13
CA LEU A 39 -12.82 13.39 1.51
C LEU A 39 -11.46 14.10 1.70
N GLY A 40 -11.16 15.08 0.85
CA GLY A 40 -9.96 15.91 0.96
C GLY A 40 -9.96 16.74 2.24
N GLU A 41 -11.10 17.27 2.67
CA GLU A 41 -11.24 17.99 3.94
C GLU A 41 -11.04 17.08 5.15
N ILE A 42 -11.59 15.85 5.11
CA ILE A 42 -11.33 14.84 6.14
C ILE A 42 -9.84 14.53 6.22
N PHE A 43 -9.18 14.34 5.06
CA PHE A 43 -7.74 14.08 5.00
C PHE A 43 -6.91 15.26 5.53
N TYR A 44 -7.26 16.50 5.17
CA TYR A 44 -6.56 17.71 5.64
C TYR A 44 -6.64 17.87 7.17
N ASN A 45 -7.79 17.51 7.76
CA ASN A 45 -8.02 17.61 9.21
C ASN A 45 -7.58 16.34 9.98
N ALA A 46 -7.10 15.30 9.29
CA ALA A 46 -6.67 14.06 9.94
C ALA A 46 -5.39 14.30 10.78
N ASP A 47 -5.50 14.07 12.07
CA ASP A 47 -4.47 14.38 13.08
C ASP A 47 -3.52 13.20 13.36
N CYS A 48 -3.75 12.06 12.74
CA CYS A 48 -2.94 10.86 12.90
C CYS A 48 -2.82 10.04 11.62
N ILE A 49 -1.76 9.24 11.55
CA ILE A 49 -1.47 8.38 10.40
C ILE A 49 -2.64 7.43 10.08
N ALA A 50 -3.26 6.83 11.10
CA ALA A 50 -4.38 5.92 10.90
C ALA A 50 -5.59 6.59 10.23
N ALA A 51 -5.91 7.84 10.62
CA ALA A 51 -7.00 8.62 10.00
C ALA A 51 -6.64 9.02 8.55
N GLN A 52 -5.38 9.38 8.29
CA GLN A 52 -4.89 9.66 6.94
C GLN A 52 -4.96 8.41 6.05
N GLN A 53 -4.51 7.26 6.55
CA GLN A 53 -4.58 5.97 5.85
C GLN A 53 -6.01 5.58 5.51
N GLU A 54 -6.96 5.82 6.41
CA GLU A 54 -8.38 5.59 6.16
C GLU A 54 -8.90 6.43 4.99
N CYS A 55 -8.48 7.70 4.86
CA CYS A 55 -8.84 8.53 3.71
C CYS A 55 -8.31 7.95 2.38
N PHE A 56 -7.07 7.48 2.34
CA PHE A 56 -6.53 6.79 1.16
C PHE A 56 -7.32 5.50 0.86
N LEU A 57 -7.68 4.74 1.89
CA LEU A 57 -8.48 3.53 1.72
C LEU A 57 -9.84 3.84 1.09
N ARG A 58 -10.57 4.83 1.63
CA ARG A 58 -11.88 5.27 1.12
C ARG A 58 -11.86 5.69 -0.35
N GLY A 59 -10.76 6.31 -0.80
CA GLY A 59 -10.57 6.67 -2.21
C GLY A 59 -10.23 5.46 -3.08
N LEU A 60 -9.26 4.65 -2.67
CA LEU A 60 -8.71 3.57 -3.51
C LEU A 60 -9.59 2.33 -3.62
N ILE A 61 -10.57 2.13 -2.72
CA ILE A 61 -11.55 1.04 -2.88
C ILE A 61 -12.60 1.33 -3.96
N VAL A 62 -12.75 2.60 -4.41
CA VAL A 62 -13.68 2.91 -5.50
C VAL A 62 -13.18 2.30 -6.81
N PRO A 63 -14.01 1.52 -7.54
CA PRO A 63 -13.60 0.86 -8.79
C PRO A 63 -13.51 1.88 -9.94
N MET A 64 -12.36 2.50 -10.14
CA MET A 64 -12.16 3.55 -11.15
C MET A 64 -11.41 3.09 -12.41
N GLU A 65 -10.69 1.96 -12.35
CA GLU A 65 -9.96 1.46 -13.51
C GLU A 65 -10.87 0.67 -14.45
N LYS A 66 -10.78 0.96 -15.74
CA LYS A 66 -11.61 0.29 -16.78
C LYS A 66 -11.26 -1.20 -16.85
N LEU A 67 -12.28 -2.06 -16.80
CA LEU A 67 -12.16 -3.49 -17.00
C LEU A 67 -12.72 -3.92 -18.36
N THR A 68 -13.97 -3.53 -18.65
CA THR A 68 -14.65 -3.71 -19.93
C THR A 68 -15.31 -2.40 -20.34
N ASP A 69 -16.09 -2.38 -21.41
CA ASP A 69 -16.85 -1.18 -21.80
C ASP A 69 -17.97 -0.83 -20.80
N THR A 70 -18.42 -1.80 -20.01
CA THR A 70 -19.54 -1.67 -19.07
C THR A 70 -19.14 -1.87 -17.61
N SER A 71 -17.88 -2.18 -17.31
CA SER A 71 -17.43 -2.46 -15.95
C SER A 71 -16.06 -1.85 -15.65
N THR A 72 -15.85 -1.60 -14.37
CA THR A 72 -14.61 -1.09 -13.80
C THR A 72 -14.21 -1.92 -12.60
N PHE A 73 -12.96 -1.80 -12.14
CA PHE A 73 -12.48 -2.51 -10.96
C PHE A 73 -11.62 -1.62 -10.08
N SER A 74 -11.47 -2.02 -8.81
CA SER A 74 -10.50 -1.44 -7.89
C SER A 74 -9.23 -2.27 -7.89
N PRO A 75 -8.09 -1.72 -8.33
CA PRO A 75 -6.79 -2.42 -8.24
C PRO A 75 -6.42 -2.80 -6.81
N LEU A 76 -6.75 -1.96 -5.82
CA LEU A 76 -6.52 -2.28 -4.40
C LEU A 76 -7.29 -3.55 -3.99
N LEU A 77 -8.59 -3.60 -4.28
CA LEU A 77 -9.41 -4.76 -3.89
C LEU A 77 -9.01 -6.03 -4.65
N TRP A 78 -8.53 -5.89 -5.89
CA TRP A 78 -7.97 -7.01 -6.64
C TRP A 78 -6.71 -7.57 -5.96
N VAL A 79 -5.79 -6.72 -5.54
CA VAL A 79 -4.60 -7.13 -4.78
C VAL A 79 -4.98 -7.82 -3.47
N VAL A 80 -5.93 -7.24 -2.72
CA VAL A 80 -6.44 -7.82 -1.47
C VAL A 80 -7.03 -9.21 -1.71
N ALA A 81 -7.83 -9.39 -2.76
CA ALA A 81 -8.40 -10.69 -3.11
C ALA A 81 -7.32 -11.73 -3.46
N ILE A 82 -6.27 -11.36 -4.20
CA ILE A 82 -5.13 -12.23 -4.48
C ILE A 82 -4.39 -12.61 -3.20
N MET A 83 -4.16 -11.65 -2.29
CA MET A 83 -3.51 -11.92 -1.00
C MET A 83 -4.30 -12.92 -0.16
N LEU A 84 -5.61 -12.75 -0.05
CA LEU A 84 -6.50 -13.66 0.69
C LEU A 84 -6.54 -15.06 0.06
N GLU A 85 -6.54 -15.16 -1.27
CA GLU A 85 -6.47 -16.45 -1.94
C GLU A 85 -5.11 -17.13 -1.76
N THR A 86 -4.02 -16.32 -1.72
CA THR A 86 -2.68 -16.84 -1.40
C THR A 86 -2.63 -17.38 0.02
N GLU A 87 -3.25 -16.69 0.98
CA GLU A 87 -3.36 -17.14 2.37
C GLU A 87 -4.08 -18.47 2.51
N LYS A 88 -5.21 -18.66 1.83
CA LYS A 88 -5.95 -19.93 1.84
C LYS A 88 -5.09 -21.12 1.40
N ARG A 89 -4.11 -20.89 0.52
CA ARG A 89 -3.27 -21.95 -0.05
C ARG A 89 -1.93 -22.13 0.66
N LYS A 90 -1.39 -21.09 1.27
CA LYS A 90 -0.03 -21.07 1.85
C LYS A 90 0.04 -20.62 3.30
N GLY A 91 -1.07 -20.16 3.88
CA GLY A 91 -1.17 -19.74 5.28
C GLY A 91 -0.62 -18.34 5.55
N ASP A 92 -0.24 -17.57 4.50
CA ASP A 92 0.16 -16.17 4.63
C ASP A 92 -0.31 -15.32 3.46
N THR A 93 -0.48 -14.01 3.70
CA THR A 93 -0.92 -13.02 2.69
C THR A 93 0.26 -12.34 1.98
N LYS A 94 1.49 -12.80 2.21
CA LYS A 94 2.69 -12.12 1.74
C LYS A 94 2.89 -12.27 0.24
N LEU A 95 3.17 -11.15 -0.42
CA LEU A 95 3.62 -11.06 -1.81
C LEU A 95 4.97 -10.36 -1.84
N ASN A 96 5.98 -10.95 -2.46
CA ASN A 96 7.25 -10.28 -2.65
C ASN A 96 7.19 -9.30 -3.85
N PHE A 97 8.20 -8.46 -4.01
CA PHE A 97 8.25 -7.45 -5.07
C PHE A 97 8.15 -8.06 -6.47
N ILE A 98 8.81 -9.19 -6.71
CA ILE A 98 8.84 -9.84 -8.03
C ILE A 98 7.45 -10.40 -8.37
N GLU A 99 6.81 -11.09 -7.43
CA GLU A 99 5.44 -11.61 -7.59
C GLU A 99 4.45 -10.48 -7.85
N PHE A 100 4.57 -9.38 -7.09
CA PHE A 100 3.74 -8.21 -7.32
C PHE A 100 3.96 -7.61 -8.71
N ALA A 101 5.21 -7.38 -9.09
CA ALA A 101 5.55 -6.78 -10.37
C ALA A 101 5.16 -7.65 -11.57
N THR A 102 5.32 -8.98 -11.49
CA THR A 102 5.17 -9.87 -12.65
C THR A 102 3.82 -10.52 -12.78
N CYS A 103 3.08 -10.71 -11.68
CA CYS A 103 1.77 -11.37 -11.67
C CYS A 103 0.66 -10.41 -11.29
N VAL A 104 0.81 -9.66 -10.18
CA VAL A 104 -0.29 -8.90 -9.61
C VAL A 104 -0.59 -7.65 -10.42
N GLN A 105 0.41 -6.75 -10.62
CA GLN A 105 0.19 -5.50 -11.37
C GLN A 105 -0.14 -5.71 -12.85
N THR A 106 0.13 -6.89 -13.39
CA THR A 106 -0.14 -7.25 -14.80
C THR A 106 -1.42 -8.05 -14.98
N SER A 107 -2.16 -8.30 -13.90
CA SER A 107 -3.42 -9.03 -13.90
C SER A 107 -4.62 -8.10 -13.68
N THR A 108 -5.76 -8.55 -14.12
CA THR A 108 -7.06 -7.89 -13.91
C THR A 108 -8.11 -8.94 -13.57
N PRO A 109 -9.28 -8.55 -13.04
CA PRO A 109 -10.40 -9.48 -12.77
C PRO A 109 -10.99 -10.19 -14.00
N LEU A 110 -10.42 -10.02 -15.19
CA LEU A 110 -10.72 -10.89 -16.35
C LEU A 110 -10.09 -12.28 -16.21
N LEU A 111 -9.04 -12.37 -15.39
CA LEU A 111 -8.44 -13.65 -15.03
C LEU A 111 -9.11 -14.22 -13.78
N LYS A 112 -9.09 -15.54 -13.65
CA LYS A 112 -9.49 -16.17 -12.38
C LYS A 112 -8.40 -15.91 -11.32
N ILE A 113 -8.80 -15.57 -10.11
CA ILE A 113 -7.86 -15.38 -8.99
C ILE A 113 -6.98 -16.62 -8.79
N SER A 114 -7.57 -17.81 -8.94
CA SER A 114 -6.85 -19.09 -8.86
C SER A 114 -5.64 -19.14 -9.78
N ASP A 115 -5.82 -18.72 -11.04
CA ASP A 115 -4.78 -18.80 -12.06
C ASP A 115 -3.63 -17.84 -11.77
N VAL A 116 -3.95 -16.64 -11.25
CA VAL A 116 -2.94 -15.65 -10.81
C VAL A 116 -2.14 -16.21 -9.62
N VAL A 117 -2.81 -16.83 -8.65
CA VAL A 117 -2.15 -17.41 -7.48
C VAL A 117 -1.35 -18.64 -7.87
N ASP A 118 -1.82 -19.47 -8.81
CA ASP A 118 -1.05 -20.60 -9.35
C ASP A 118 0.25 -20.14 -10.00
N GLU A 119 0.22 -19.03 -10.76
CA GLU A 119 1.42 -18.43 -11.34
C GLU A 119 2.39 -17.92 -10.25
N ILE A 120 1.88 -17.24 -9.20
CA ILE A 120 2.68 -16.79 -8.07
C ILE A 120 3.37 -17.99 -7.39
N LEU A 121 2.63 -19.07 -7.14
CA LEU A 121 3.18 -20.25 -6.47
C LEU A 121 4.21 -21.00 -7.34
N ALA A 122 3.99 -21.07 -8.66
CA ALA A 122 4.96 -21.60 -9.59
C ALA A 122 6.27 -20.81 -9.57
N ILE A 123 6.20 -19.47 -9.60
CA ILE A 123 7.36 -18.58 -9.51
C ILE A 123 8.12 -18.80 -8.19
N ARG A 124 7.43 -19.00 -7.05
CA ARG A 124 8.07 -19.29 -5.77
C ARG A 124 8.89 -20.57 -5.82
N GLU A 125 8.34 -21.63 -6.39
CA GLU A 125 9.03 -22.93 -6.51
C GLU A 125 10.19 -22.85 -7.51
N GLU A 126 10.01 -22.21 -8.66
CA GLU A 126 11.09 -22.02 -9.65
C GLU A 126 12.23 -21.20 -9.05
N ARG A 127 11.92 -20.10 -8.37
CA ARG A 127 12.91 -19.24 -7.72
C ARG A 127 13.67 -19.97 -6.60
N LYS A 128 12.97 -20.82 -5.82
CA LYS A 128 13.57 -21.61 -4.75
C LYS A 128 14.62 -22.58 -5.31
N ASN A 129 14.33 -23.16 -6.47
CA ASN A 129 15.20 -24.14 -7.15
C ASN A 129 16.24 -23.52 -8.08
N ALA A 130 16.22 -22.19 -8.26
CA ALA A 130 17.18 -21.49 -9.10
C ALA A 130 18.56 -21.42 -8.43
N GLU A 131 19.61 -21.73 -9.17
CA GLU A 131 21.01 -21.60 -8.73
C GLU A 131 21.37 -20.16 -8.36
N ASN A 132 20.84 -19.19 -9.10
CA ASN A 132 21.01 -17.76 -8.83
C ASN A 132 19.64 -17.05 -8.88
N LYS A 133 19.11 -16.76 -7.71
CA LYS A 133 17.81 -16.13 -7.54
C LYS A 133 17.73 -14.73 -8.17
N LYS A 134 18.82 -13.94 -8.09
CA LYS A 134 18.87 -12.60 -8.69
C LYS A 134 18.81 -12.65 -10.22
N LYS A 135 19.52 -13.60 -10.84
CA LYS A 135 19.47 -13.85 -12.28
C LYS A 135 18.08 -14.27 -12.71
N TYR A 136 17.47 -15.23 -11.99
CA TYR A 136 16.08 -15.65 -12.22
C TYR A 136 15.11 -14.48 -12.18
N ASP A 137 15.16 -13.66 -11.13
CA ASP A 137 14.29 -12.48 -10.95
C ASP A 137 14.44 -11.48 -12.11
N THR A 138 15.66 -11.26 -12.57
CA THR A 138 15.96 -10.36 -13.70
C THR A 138 15.38 -10.92 -15.02
N GLU A 139 15.60 -12.20 -15.31
CA GLU A 139 15.08 -12.86 -16.51
C GLU A 139 13.55 -12.92 -16.51
N LEU A 140 12.94 -13.18 -15.35
CA LEU A 140 11.48 -13.17 -15.22
C LEU A 140 10.88 -11.79 -15.53
N ILE A 141 11.46 -10.74 -14.96
CA ILE A 141 11.02 -9.37 -15.26
C ILE A 141 11.23 -9.04 -16.74
N SER A 142 12.39 -9.36 -17.32
CA SER A 142 12.65 -9.13 -18.75
C SER A 142 11.64 -9.81 -19.66
N ARG A 143 11.19 -11.02 -19.34
CA ARG A 143 10.15 -11.74 -20.11
C ARG A 143 8.77 -11.10 -19.99
N LYS A 144 8.47 -10.44 -18.85
CA LYS A 144 7.14 -9.89 -18.57
C LYS A 144 6.98 -8.46 -19.08
N TRP A 145 7.98 -7.57 -18.89
CA TRP A 145 7.83 -6.15 -19.24
C TRP A 145 7.65 -5.90 -20.74
N GLU A 146 8.25 -6.72 -21.60
CA GLU A 146 8.14 -6.59 -23.06
C GLU A 146 6.69 -6.55 -23.55
N ARG A 147 5.77 -7.18 -22.82
CA ARG A 147 4.35 -7.21 -23.17
C ARG A 147 3.59 -5.96 -22.74
N TYR A 148 4.07 -5.24 -21.74
CA TYR A 148 3.27 -4.21 -21.05
C TYR A 148 3.82 -2.79 -21.19
N LEU A 149 5.12 -2.62 -21.23
CA LEU A 149 5.77 -1.30 -21.19
C LEU A 149 6.93 -1.20 -22.16
N LYS A 150 7.23 0.06 -22.53
CA LYS A 150 8.34 0.37 -23.45
C LYS A 150 9.72 0.29 -22.80
N SER A 151 9.83 0.11 -21.47
CA SER A 151 11.10 0.01 -20.77
C SER A 151 10.98 -0.78 -19.47
N GLU A 152 11.95 -1.65 -19.18
CA GLU A 152 12.01 -2.44 -17.96
C GLU A 152 12.05 -1.56 -16.70
N ARG A 153 12.76 -0.44 -16.75
CA ARG A 153 12.83 0.51 -15.65
C ARG A 153 11.44 1.00 -15.25
N ASN A 154 10.63 1.44 -16.21
CA ASN A 154 9.27 1.90 -15.94
C ASN A 154 8.40 0.79 -15.31
N PHE A 155 8.61 -0.46 -15.72
CA PHE A 155 7.88 -1.59 -15.16
C PHE A 155 8.14 -1.77 -13.67
N ARG A 156 9.41 -1.66 -13.24
CA ARG A 156 9.82 -1.73 -11.84
C ARG A 156 9.36 -0.49 -11.06
N ASP A 157 9.54 0.70 -11.64
CA ASP A 157 9.15 1.96 -11.02
C ASP A 157 7.63 2.01 -10.74
N TYR A 158 6.80 1.51 -11.68
CA TYR A 158 5.37 1.41 -11.47
C TYR A 158 4.99 0.38 -10.40
N ALA A 159 5.68 -0.75 -10.33
CA ALA A 159 5.45 -1.71 -9.25
C ALA A 159 5.74 -1.10 -7.87
N ASP A 160 6.85 -0.39 -7.71
CA ASP A 160 7.17 0.28 -6.44
C ASP A 160 6.17 1.39 -6.12
N MET A 161 5.81 2.21 -7.10
CA MET A 161 4.80 3.27 -6.92
C MET A 161 3.43 2.68 -6.50
N ASN A 162 2.98 1.62 -7.17
CA ASN A 162 1.72 0.95 -6.82
C ASN A 162 1.77 0.37 -5.41
N ILE A 163 2.88 -0.24 -5.01
CA ILE A 163 3.07 -0.73 -3.65
C ILE A 163 2.97 0.42 -2.62
N ARG A 164 3.56 1.58 -2.90
CA ARG A 164 3.45 2.76 -2.01
C ARG A 164 1.99 3.20 -1.85
N TYR A 165 1.22 3.22 -2.92
CA TYR A 165 -0.22 3.55 -2.85
C TYR A 165 -1.00 2.52 -2.03
N LEU A 166 -0.71 1.22 -2.18
CA LEU A 166 -1.35 0.18 -1.38
C LEU A 166 -1.02 0.34 0.12
N VAL A 167 0.25 0.60 0.43
CA VAL A 167 0.72 0.80 1.82
C VAL A 167 0.12 2.06 2.45
N SER A 168 -0.11 3.13 1.66
CA SER A 168 -0.73 4.35 2.19
C SER A 168 -2.16 4.15 2.71
N THR A 169 -2.82 3.04 2.38
CA THR A 169 -4.17 2.70 2.88
C THR A 169 -4.20 2.09 4.28
N GLY A 170 -3.06 1.66 4.79
CA GLY A 170 -2.95 0.96 6.08
C GLY A 170 -3.46 -0.49 6.09
N ILE A 171 -4.36 -0.88 5.18
CA ILE A 171 -4.84 -2.27 5.05
C ILE A 171 -3.74 -3.20 4.53
N VAL A 172 -2.77 -2.66 3.80
CA VAL A 172 -1.57 -3.33 3.32
C VAL A 172 -0.36 -2.70 3.99
N LYS A 173 0.59 -3.52 4.45
CA LYS A 173 1.85 -3.08 5.03
C LYS A 173 3.06 -3.65 4.30
N ARG A 174 4.22 -3.02 4.44
CA ARG A 174 5.50 -3.55 3.94
C ARG A 174 5.87 -4.84 4.68
N ALA A 175 6.40 -5.80 3.93
CA ALA A 175 6.95 -7.06 4.44
C ALA A 175 8.27 -7.33 3.72
N GLY A 176 9.37 -6.78 4.23
CA GLY A 176 10.63 -6.71 3.52
C GLY A 176 10.50 -5.89 2.23
N ARG A 177 10.95 -6.42 1.11
CA ARG A 177 10.77 -5.80 -0.23
C ARG A 177 9.36 -5.99 -0.81
N GLY A 178 8.50 -6.78 -0.15
CA GLY A 178 7.15 -7.04 -0.58
C GLY A 178 6.11 -6.37 0.30
N ILE A 179 4.92 -6.94 0.27
CA ILE A 179 3.74 -6.48 1.00
C ILE A 179 2.99 -7.65 1.62
N MET A 180 2.18 -7.35 2.63
CA MET A 180 1.21 -8.28 3.21
C MET A 180 0.01 -7.51 3.76
N LEU A 181 -1.10 -8.18 4.00
CA LEU A 181 -2.23 -7.58 4.72
C LEU A 181 -1.81 -7.23 6.15
N SER A 182 -2.33 -6.14 6.65
CA SER A 182 -2.22 -5.78 8.05
C SER A 182 -3.15 -6.69 8.85
N PRO A 183 -2.66 -7.50 9.81
CA PRO A 183 -3.47 -8.49 10.52
C PRO A 183 -4.70 -7.90 11.16
N GLU A 184 -4.57 -6.70 11.72
CA GLU A 184 -5.62 -5.94 12.38
C GLU A 184 -6.81 -5.56 11.48
N TYR A 185 -6.64 -5.64 10.17
CA TYR A 185 -7.69 -5.34 9.18
C TYR A 185 -8.15 -6.57 8.39
N HIS A 186 -7.77 -7.79 8.81
CA HIS A 186 -8.04 -9.01 8.05
C HIS A 186 -9.55 -9.21 7.81
N ALA A 187 -10.38 -9.08 8.85
CA ALA A 187 -11.83 -9.24 8.72
C ALA A 187 -12.44 -8.21 7.74
N MET A 188 -11.98 -6.96 7.82
CA MET A 188 -12.40 -5.90 6.89
C MET A 188 -11.93 -6.20 5.45
N ALA A 189 -10.72 -6.72 5.28
CA ALA A 189 -10.17 -7.09 3.97
C ALA A 189 -11.01 -8.19 3.28
N VAL A 190 -11.47 -9.18 4.05
CA VAL A 190 -12.35 -10.25 3.56
C VAL A 190 -13.67 -9.66 3.02
N GLU A 191 -14.28 -8.74 3.75
CA GLU A 191 -15.53 -8.11 3.32
C GLU A 191 -15.32 -7.22 2.08
N LEU A 192 -14.30 -6.37 2.09
CA LEU A 192 -13.99 -5.48 0.97
C LEU A 192 -13.67 -6.25 -0.32
N SER A 193 -12.99 -7.39 -0.22
CA SER A 193 -12.59 -8.20 -1.39
C SER A 193 -13.75 -8.77 -2.20
N GLN A 194 -14.97 -8.70 -1.70
CA GLN A 194 -16.18 -9.12 -2.43
C GLN A 194 -16.62 -8.11 -3.49
N ASN A 195 -16.12 -6.86 -3.44
CA ASN A 195 -16.55 -5.75 -4.27
C ASN A 195 -15.46 -5.27 -5.24
N VAL A 196 -14.70 -6.19 -5.82
CA VAL A 196 -13.57 -5.88 -6.73
C VAL A 196 -14.04 -5.18 -8.00
N VAL A 197 -15.16 -5.64 -8.58
CA VAL A 197 -15.70 -5.17 -9.88
C VAL A 197 -17.01 -4.44 -9.65
N SER A 198 -17.24 -3.37 -10.44
CA SER A 198 -18.47 -2.60 -10.43
C SER A 198 -18.95 -2.30 -11.84
N THR A 199 -20.28 -2.31 -12.01
CA THR A 199 -21.01 -1.80 -13.20
C THR A 199 -21.72 -0.48 -12.90
N GLU A 200 -21.47 0.11 -11.75
CA GLU A 200 -22.04 1.38 -11.32
C GLU A 200 -21.66 2.51 -12.30
N PRO A 201 -22.59 3.42 -12.63
CA PRO A 201 -22.31 4.54 -13.51
C PRO A 201 -21.15 5.42 -13.00
N LEU A 202 -20.44 6.08 -13.92
CA LEU A 202 -19.30 6.93 -13.56
C LEU A 202 -19.68 8.06 -12.59
N LYS A 203 -20.87 8.63 -12.77
CA LYS A 203 -21.39 9.71 -11.89
C LYS A 203 -21.39 9.27 -10.42
N GLU A 204 -22.02 8.14 -10.12
CA GLU A 204 -22.15 7.61 -8.77
C GLU A 204 -20.76 7.28 -8.17
N ARG A 205 -19.87 6.71 -8.99
CA ARG A 205 -18.49 6.40 -8.58
C ARG A 205 -17.67 7.67 -8.27
N LEU A 206 -17.81 8.72 -9.10
CA LEU A 206 -17.14 10.01 -8.84
C LEU A 206 -17.66 10.68 -7.58
N ILE A 207 -18.98 10.69 -7.35
CA ILE A 207 -19.58 11.23 -6.13
C ILE A 207 -19.06 10.45 -4.91
N ARG A 208 -19.05 9.11 -4.99
CA ARG A 208 -18.53 8.24 -3.92
C ARG A 208 -17.04 8.45 -3.69
N LEU A 209 -16.24 8.64 -4.75
CA LEU A 209 -14.81 8.95 -4.64
C LEU A 209 -14.58 10.28 -3.90
N CYS A 210 -15.29 11.33 -4.29
CA CYS A 210 -15.12 12.67 -3.71
C CYS A 210 -15.63 12.79 -2.28
N ASN A 211 -16.66 12.01 -1.91
CA ASN A 211 -17.19 11.97 -0.54
C ASN A 211 -16.47 10.98 0.37
N GLY A 212 -15.61 10.11 -0.21
CA GLY A 212 -15.06 8.95 0.47
C GLY A 212 -16.03 7.77 0.48
N ALA A 213 -15.63 6.64 -0.08
CA ALA A 213 -16.44 5.44 -0.08
C ALA A 213 -16.68 4.94 1.36
N PRO A 214 -17.87 4.41 1.66
CA PRO A 214 -18.14 3.80 2.96
C PRO A 214 -17.23 2.58 3.17
N LEU A 215 -16.74 2.42 4.39
CA LEU A 215 -15.96 1.27 4.82
C LEU A 215 -16.83 0.31 5.66
N PRO A 216 -16.50 -0.98 5.71
CA PRO A 216 -17.14 -1.90 6.63
C PRO A 216 -17.10 -1.41 8.09
N THR A 217 -16.04 -0.70 8.47
CA THR A 217 -15.88 -0.10 9.82
C THR A 217 -16.75 1.11 10.08
N ASP A 218 -17.57 1.56 9.13
CA ASP A 218 -18.66 2.52 9.40
C ASP A 218 -19.86 1.83 10.08
N ASN A 219 -19.86 0.49 10.13
CA ASN A 219 -20.76 -0.33 10.92
C ASN A 219 -20.14 -0.68 12.28
N GLU A 220 -20.93 -0.68 13.35
CA GLU A 220 -20.48 -0.90 14.73
C GLU A 220 -19.87 -2.31 14.94
N ASP A 221 -20.48 -3.35 14.33
CA ASP A 221 -20.00 -4.73 14.48
C ASP A 221 -18.60 -4.91 13.87
N MET A 222 -18.38 -4.35 12.68
CA MET A 222 -17.08 -4.41 12.04
C MET A 222 -16.06 -3.51 12.74
N ALA A 223 -16.45 -2.30 13.15
CA ALA A 223 -15.59 -1.42 13.94
C ALA A 223 -15.12 -2.09 15.23
N SER A 224 -16.03 -2.79 15.93
CA SER A 224 -15.72 -3.56 17.14
C SER A 224 -14.78 -4.74 16.88
N LYS A 225 -14.96 -5.46 15.75
CA LYS A 225 -14.04 -6.54 15.35
C LYS A 225 -12.62 -6.00 15.13
N VAL A 226 -12.48 -4.93 14.35
CA VAL A 226 -11.17 -4.33 14.08
C VAL A 226 -10.54 -3.78 15.36
N LEU A 227 -11.32 -3.17 16.25
CA LEU A 227 -10.82 -2.73 17.55
C LEU A 227 -10.29 -3.92 18.38
N HIS A 228 -11.02 -5.04 18.38
CA HIS A 228 -10.57 -6.26 19.06
C HIS A 228 -9.27 -6.83 18.47
N GLU A 229 -9.12 -6.80 17.15
CA GLU A 229 -7.87 -7.23 16.49
C GLU A 229 -6.69 -6.32 16.89
N ILE A 230 -6.89 -4.99 17.00
CA ILE A 230 -5.89 -4.04 17.50
C ILE A 230 -5.50 -4.33 18.97
N ILE A 231 -6.48 -4.58 19.82
CA ILE A 231 -6.23 -4.95 21.22
C ILE A 231 -5.44 -6.27 21.30
N THR A 232 -5.77 -7.22 20.46
CA THR A 232 -5.05 -8.50 20.37
C THR A 232 -3.60 -8.29 19.94
N GLU A 233 -3.34 -7.41 18.96
CA GLU A 233 -2.00 -7.06 18.51
C GLU A 233 -1.19 -6.35 19.63
N LEU A 234 -1.81 -5.40 20.36
CA LEU A 234 -1.19 -4.75 21.52
C LEU A 234 -0.75 -5.78 22.58
N ASN A 235 -1.64 -6.71 22.91
CA ASN A 235 -1.35 -7.77 23.87
C ASN A 235 -0.25 -8.74 23.37
N HIS A 236 -0.24 -9.05 22.08
CA HIS A 236 0.79 -9.88 21.45
C HIS A 236 2.19 -9.25 21.58
N TYR A 237 2.30 -7.96 21.35
CA TYR A 237 3.56 -7.23 21.54
C TYR A 237 3.84 -6.83 22.98
N LYS A 238 2.95 -7.15 23.93
CA LYS A 238 3.02 -6.75 25.35
C LYS A 238 3.13 -5.23 25.53
N ILE A 239 2.46 -4.47 24.67
CA ILE A 239 2.41 -3.02 24.76
C ILE A 239 1.41 -2.64 25.83
N SER A 240 1.86 -1.86 26.83
CA SER A 240 0.96 -1.28 27.83
C SER A 240 0.12 -0.17 27.22
N TYR A 241 -1.17 -0.16 27.48
CA TYR A 241 -2.11 0.86 27.02
C TYR A 241 -3.20 1.10 28.06
N GLU A 242 -3.78 2.30 28.00
CA GLU A 242 -4.98 2.65 28.73
C GLU A 242 -6.15 2.76 27.76
N MET A 243 -7.30 2.19 28.13
CA MET A 243 -8.51 2.37 27.33
C MET A 243 -8.98 3.82 27.44
N PRO A 244 -9.15 4.52 26.29
CA PRO A 244 -9.71 5.88 26.33
C PRO A 244 -11.11 5.90 26.97
N ASP A 245 -11.40 6.94 27.75
CA ASP A 245 -12.71 7.17 28.35
C ASP A 245 -13.69 7.73 27.30
N ILE A 246 -14.00 6.89 26.30
CA ILE A 246 -14.90 7.18 25.19
C ILE A 246 -15.92 6.05 25.12
N PRO A 247 -17.23 6.34 25.14
CA PRO A 247 -18.26 5.32 25.00
C PRO A 247 -18.14 4.55 23.69
N LEU A 248 -18.24 3.23 23.72
CA LEU A 248 -18.22 2.36 22.52
C LEU A 248 -19.65 2.15 21.99
N ASP A 249 -20.41 3.21 21.85
CA ASP A 249 -21.84 3.23 21.53
C ASP A 249 -22.14 3.58 20.05
N SER A 250 -21.13 3.78 19.26
CA SER A 250 -21.26 4.08 17.83
C SER A 250 -19.98 3.71 17.08
N ALA A 251 -20.10 3.37 15.80
CA ALA A 251 -18.96 3.11 14.94
C ALA A 251 -17.95 4.26 14.95
N LYS A 252 -18.40 5.50 15.01
CA LYS A 252 -17.55 6.69 15.11
C LYS A 252 -16.68 6.67 16.36
N ASN A 253 -17.26 6.43 17.51
CA ASN A 253 -16.55 6.38 18.80
C ASN A 253 -15.60 5.17 18.86
N ILE A 254 -16.03 4.00 18.38
CA ILE A 254 -15.21 2.80 18.29
C ILE A 254 -13.98 3.05 17.40
N ASN A 255 -14.17 3.67 16.22
CA ASN A 255 -13.08 4.03 15.32
C ASN A 255 -12.13 5.07 15.93
N LEU A 256 -12.63 6.01 16.73
CA LEU A 256 -11.80 6.98 17.45
C LEU A 256 -10.90 6.26 18.48
N VAL A 257 -11.48 5.38 19.30
CA VAL A 257 -10.71 4.54 20.25
C VAL A 257 -9.67 3.69 19.52
N ARG A 258 -10.08 3.03 18.43
CA ARG A 258 -9.17 2.28 17.56
C ARG A 258 -7.96 3.10 17.10
N ASN A 259 -8.19 4.32 16.61
CA ASN A 259 -7.13 5.20 16.13
C ASN A 259 -6.17 5.61 17.25
N ILE A 260 -6.68 5.86 18.47
CA ILE A 260 -5.86 6.18 19.65
C ILE A 260 -4.99 4.96 20.01
N LEU A 261 -5.56 3.78 20.08
CA LEU A 261 -4.82 2.56 20.45
C LEU A 261 -3.80 2.17 19.37
N LYS A 262 -4.12 2.38 18.10
CA LYS A 262 -3.19 2.09 17.00
C LYS A 262 -1.94 2.94 17.05
N ARG A 263 -1.99 4.17 17.55
CA ARG A 263 -0.79 5.03 17.77
C ARG A 263 0.25 4.33 18.66
N ASN A 264 -0.18 3.54 19.65
CA ASN A 264 0.74 2.80 20.52
C ASN A 264 1.48 1.69 19.74
N ILE A 265 0.77 1.01 18.83
CA ILE A 265 1.40 0.01 17.96
C ILE A 265 2.40 0.68 16.99
N ASP A 266 2.01 1.79 16.38
CA ASP A 266 2.85 2.51 15.43
C ASP A 266 4.12 3.03 16.12
N LYS A 267 3.99 3.62 17.32
CA LYS A 267 5.12 4.06 18.14
C LYS A 267 6.05 2.90 18.51
N TYR A 268 5.50 1.77 18.95
CA TYR A 268 6.28 0.57 19.24
C TYR A 268 7.06 0.08 18.01
N LYS A 269 6.42 0.06 16.84
CA LYS A 269 7.08 -0.34 15.57
C LYS A 269 8.20 0.62 15.17
N GLU A 270 8.02 1.92 15.40
CA GLU A 270 9.06 2.94 15.19
C GLU A 270 10.24 2.74 16.14
N GLU A 271 9.99 2.50 17.41
CA GLU A 271 11.03 2.19 18.41
C GLU A 271 11.79 0.91 18.03
N GLN A 272 11.08 -0.17 17.65
CA GLN A 272 11.71 -1.41 17.21
C GLN A 272 12.51 -1.22 15.90
N TYR A 273 12.06 -0.33 15.03
CA TYR A 273 12.84 0.04 13.83
C TYR A 273 14.12 0.78 14.22
N ALA A 274 14.03 1.74 15.15
CA ALA A 274 15.16 2.52 15.62
C ALA A 274 16.22 1.61 16.27
N VAL A 275 15.81 0.72 17.16
CA VAL A 275 16.72 -0.26 17.80
C VAL A 275 17.46 -1.11 16.76
N ARG A 276 16.76 -1.60 15.73
CA ARG A 276 17.41 -2.38 14.66
C ARG A 276 18.46 -1.62 13.87
N GLN A 277 18.40 -0.28 13.82
CA GLN A 277 19.42 0.48 13.09
C GLN A 277 20.79 0.37 13.73
N ALA A 278 20.87 0.18 15.06
CA ALA A 278 22.13 -0.08 15.74
C ALA A 278 22.77 -1.41 15.26
N ASP A 279 21.95 -2.45 15.05
CA ASP A 279 22.42 -3.74 14.54
C ASP A 279 22.80 -3.69 13.05
N GLU A 280 22.15 -2.81 12.29
CA GLU A 280 22.33 -2.64 10.85
C GLU A 280 23.42 -1.61 10.47
N TRP A 281 24.27 -1.18 11.40
CA TRP A 281 25.26 -0.12 11.20
C TRP A 281 26.21 -0.39 10.02
N LYS A 282 26.54 -1.66 9.74
CA LYS A 282 27.40 -2.03 8.58
C LYS A 282 26.73 -1.69 7.26
N GLU A 283 25.43 -1.98 7.11
CA GLU A 283 24.68 -1.63 5.93
C GLU A 283 24.59 -0.10 5.76
N ILE A 284 24.34 0.63 6.86
CA ILE A 284 24.33 2.10 6.87
C ILE A 284 25.69 2.65 6.37
N TYR A 285 26.77 2.10 6.86
CA TYR A 285 28.12 2.50 6.47
C TYR A 285 28.37 2.24 4.97
N GLU A 286 27.96 1.11 4.43
CA GLU A 286 28.13 0.78 3.02
C GLU A 286 27.25 1.67 2.10
N TYR A 287 26.05 2.04 2.52
CA TYR A 287 25.27 3.08 1.81
C TYR A 287 25.99 4.43 1.80
N MET A 288 26.62 4.84 2.90
CA MET A 288 27.44 6.07 2.93
C MET A 288 28.59 5.98 1.98
N ASN A 289 29.30 4.86 1.91
CA ASN A 289 30.40 4.64 0.96
C ASN A 289 29.92 4.78 -0.49
N LEU A 290 28.78 4.17 -0.84
CA LEU A 290 28.20 4.28 -2.17
C LEU A 290 27.81 5.73 -2.53
N LEU A 291 27.33 6.50 -1.54
CA LEU A 291 27.01 7.92 -1.72
C LEU A 291 28.27 8.77 -1.96
N ILE A 292 29.37 8.51 -1.25
CA ILE A 292 30.65 9.21 -1.41
C ILE A 292 31.21 8.96 -2.81
N VAL A 293 31.19 7.72 -3.27
CA VAL A 293 31.70 7.35 -4.60
C VAL A 293 30.79 7.86 -5.72
N ASN A 294 29.51 8.08 -5.43
CA ASN A 294 28.46 8.67 -6.28
C ASN A 294 28.46 8.18 -7.75
N ASN A 295 28.71 6.89 -7.99
CA ASN A 295 28.87 6.32 -9.34
C ASN A 295 27.74 5.38 -9.77
N GLY A 296 26.69 5.22 -8.96
CA GLY A 296 25.55 4.33 -9.23
C GLY A 296 25.94 2.84 -9.20
N ARG A 297 27.07 2.48 -8.60
CA ARG A 297 27.47 1.08 -8.42
C ARG A 297 26.54 0.38 -7.46
N GLU A 298 26.42 -0.91 -7.66
CA GLU A 298 25.73 -1.84 -6.78
C GLU A 298 26.80 -2.57 -5.95
N MET A 299 26.55 -2.73 -4.66
CA MET A 299 27.39 -3.49 -3.74
C MET A 299 26.64 -4.72 -3.26
N GLU A 300 27.22 -5.89 -3.40
CA GLU A 300 26.70 -7.13 -2.85
C GLU A 300 27.11 -7.26 -1.38
N LEU A 301 26.12 -7.38 -0.49
CA LEU A 301 26.32 -7.60 0.96
C LEU A 301 26.21 -9.08 1.32
N SER A 302 25.49 -9.86 0.51
CA SER A 302 25.35 -11.31 0.60
C SER A 302 24.86 -11.85 -0.75
N ASP A 303 24.86 -13.17 -0.92
CA ASP A 303 24.42 -13.85 -2.16
C ASP A 303 23.00 -13.45 -2.60
N ASP A 304 22.12 -13.11 -1.66
CA ASP A 304 20.72 -12.73 -1.90
C ASP A 304 20.44 -11.22 -1.71
N TYR A 305 21.44 -10.43 -1.31
CA TYR A 305 21.21 -9.03 -0.92
C TYR A 305 22.31 -8.10 -1.43
N SER A 306 21.92 -7.16 -2.29
CA SER A 306 22.77 -6.08 -2.76
C SER A 306 22.14 -4.72 -2.47
N ILE A 307 22.99 -3.72 -2.22
CA ILE A 307 22.59 -2.33 -2.08
C ILE A 307 23.01 -1.53 -3.31
N LYS A 308 22.19 -0.54 -3.67
CA LYS A 308 22.45 0.36 -4.78
C LYS A 308 21.91 1.74 -4.49
N VAL A 309 22.70 2.74 -4.82
CA VAL A 309 22.25 4.14 -4.80
C VAL A 309 22.14 4.63 -6.25
N PRO A 310 20.92 4.81 -6.79
CA PRO A 310 20.74 5.39 -8.11
C PRO A 310 21.25 6.84 -8.14
N LYS A 311 21.97 7.21 -9.21
CA LYS A 311 22.60 8.53 -9.34
C LYS A 311 21.59 9.69 -9.21
N SER A 312 20.38 9.50 -9.73
CA SER A 312 19.27 10.47 -9.67
C SER A 312 18.61 10.60 -8.29
N GLU A 313 18.87 9.68 -7.38
CA GLU A 313 18.24 9.58 -6.06
C GLU A 313 19.23 9.78 -4.91
N ALA A 314 20.47 10.11 -5.22
CA ALA A 314 21.54 10.23 -4.22
C ALA A 314 21.18 11.18 -3.06
N ALA A 315 20.49 12.29 -3.32
CA ALA A 315 20.06 13.23 -2.27
C ALA A 315 19.07 12.58 -1.30
N ALA A 316 18.05 11.87 -1.81
CA ALA A 316 17.06 11.18 -0.98
C ALA A 316 17.68 10.03 -0.17
N TYR A 317 18.62 9.30 -0.79
CA TYR A 317 19.36 8.26 -0.07
C TYR A 317 20.28 8.86 1.00
N LEU A 318 20.89 10.03 0.78
CA LEU A 318 21.69 10.69 1.80
C LEU A 318 20.84 11.06 3.03
N GLU A 319 19.70 11.69 2.82
CA GLU A 319 18.76 12.04 3.92
C GLU A 319 18.34 10.77 4.68
N TRP A 320 17.94 9.73 3.99
CA TRP A 320 17.52 8.47 4.58
C TRP A 320 18.63 7.77 5.36
N VAL A 321 19.85 7.73 4.82
CA VAL A 321 21.01 7.08 5.48
C VAL A 321 21.46 7.88 6.69
N LEU A 322 21.47 9.20 6.63
CA LEU A 322 21.77 10.06 7.78
C LEU A 322 20.75 9.86 8.90
N TRP A 323 19.46 9.82 8.56
CA TRP A 323 18.41 9.52 9.54
C TRP A 323 18.61 8.16 10.21
N ARG A 324 18.90 7.10 9.45
CA ARG A 324 19.24 5.77 9.99
C ARG A 324 20.47 5.81 10.91
N ALA A 325 21.51 6.56 10.50
CA ALA A 325 22.72 6.69 11.28
C ALA A 325 22.46 7.38 12.63
N PHE A 326 21.65 8.47 12.64
CA PHE A 326 21.26 9.12 13.90
C PHE A 326 20.46 8.17 14.80
N LEU A 327 19.51 7.41 14.26
CA LEU A 327 18.79 6.40 15.03
C LEU A 327 19.72 5.32 15.60
N ALA A 328 20.69 4.86 14.82
CA ALA A 328 21.67 3.88 15.27
C ALA A 328 22.53 4.41 16.43
N ILE A 329 22.95 5.67 16.38
CA ILE A 329 23.76 6.31 17.44
C ILE A 329 22.94 6.54 18.72
N ASP A 330 21.67 6.91 18.58
CA ASP A 330 20.81 7.22 19.72
C ASP A 330 20.45 5.96 20.53
N HIS A 331 20.56 4.78 19.92
CA HIS A 331 20.24 3.47 20.53
C HIS A 331 21.48 2.59 20.81
N THR A 332 22.70 3.12 20.68
CA THR A 332 23.94 2.45 21.11
C THR A 332 24.37 2.93 22.50
#